data_6add2f1e4899dfb59fb37aef4cf8e3e7
#
_entry.id   6add2f1e4899dfb59fb37aef4cf8e3e7
#
_cell.length_a   1.000
_cell.length_b   1.000
_cell.length_c   1.000
_cell.angle_alpha   90.00
_cell.angle_beta   90.00
_cell.angle_gamma   90.00
#
_symmetry.space_group_name_H-M   'P 1'
#
loop_
_entity.id
_entity.type
_entity.pdbx_description
1 polymer ?
#
loop_
_entity_poly.entity_id
_entity_poly.type
_entity_poly.pdbx_seq_one_letter_code
_entity_poly.pdbx_strand_id
1 'polypeptide(L)'
;FEQIAWIQSLMNLLPNALQYFWGWISDTKLVRTYWIIGGSLFGAISLYLLSTVNDPNEMLFLVIIYSISLSIINPTWAALQGDWMNPSKRGSTLSKFHVIGGLLGLVGSLIAVYSVYTDGSNSAEPFRPLFTFAAVATFIGGLILIRVPYRDPEKTKDLVLSETAKKEYSNTFQSYVRAQAFYALNMSLIWPLFAMILIEVLEVDNIVLVAFSLVGAVSEMAFQPIMGRLVDRVGPLPVLIMSRIGFAVLPFIYAFFPIIEVMILLQIVILGPCFSAFLITSNAMVLDLAPNKERAAYFSYYNTRVGITTFVGALIGGYMAGYLEDFYSDTWKAIFTIFIISGIGRSIGTIPFLSLRIPKKYPGSIYLVDRLMEFRMFKRR
;
A
#
# COMPACT_ATOMS: atom_id res chain seq x y z
N PHE A 1 -24.17 4.62 -5.86
CA PHE A 1 -22.99 3.81 -6.25
C PHE A 1 -21.91 4.66 -6.93
N GLU A 2 -22.23 5.46 -7.95
CA GLU A 2 -21.25 6.29 -8.69
C GLU A 2 -20.52 7.29 -7.77
N GLN A 3 -21.21 7.96 -6.86
CA GLN A 3 -20.58 8.91 -5.93
C GLN A 3 -19.59 8.24 -4.98
N ILE A 4 -19.91 7.04 -4.46
CA ILE A 4 -18.99 6.27 -3.60
C ILE A 4 -17.76 5.83 -4.39
N ALA A 5 -17.95 5.37 -5.62
CA ALA A 5 -16.84 5.00 -6.50
C ALA A 5 -15.93 6.19 -6.83
N TRP A 6 -16.51 7.37 -7.08
CA TRP A 6 -15.74 8.60 -7.27
C TRP A 6 -14.97 9.03 -6.03
N ILE A 7 -15.59 8.99 -4.83
CA ILE A 7 -14.92 9.33 -3.58
C ILE A 7 -13.74 8.38 -3.33
N GLN A 8 -13.93 7.07 -3.44
CA GLN A 8 -12.87 6.09 -3.27
C GLN A 8 -11.75 6.27 -4.30
N SER A 9 -12.10 6.51 -5.55
CA SER A 9 -11.13 6.75 -6.62
C SER A 9 -10.30 8.01 -6.37
N LEU A 10 -10.94 9.11 -5.97
CA LEU A 10 -10.26 10.36 -5.64
C LEU A 10 -9.38 10.23 -4.39
N MET A 11 -9.84 9.54 -3.35
CA MET A 11 -9.05 9.28 -2.14
C MET A 11 -7.79 8.46 -2.43
N ASN A 12 -7.81 7.59 -3.43
CA ASN A 12 -6.64 6.83 -3.84
C ASN A 12 -5.74 7.58 -4.83
N LEU A 13 -6.33 8.30 -5.79
CA LEU A 13 -5.58 8.98 -6.84
C LEU A 13 -4.90 10.25 -6.34
N LEU A 14 -5.66 11.15 -5.69
CA LEU A 14 -5.18 12.50 -5.34
C LEU A 14 -3.95 12.49 -4.41
N PRO A 15 -3.92 11.71 -3.29
CA PRO A 15 -2.75 11.67 -2.45
C PRO A 15 -1.52 11.21 -3.21
N ASN A 16 -1.67 10.22 -4.11
CA ASN A 16 -0.56 9.65 -4.85
C ASN A 16 -0.09 10.54 -6.02
N ALA A 17 -1.01 11.16 -6.74
CA ALA A 17 -0.65 12.05 -7.86
C ALA A 17 0.04 13.33 -7.39
N LEU A 18 -0.45 13.94 -6.32
CA LEU A 18 0.10 15.19 -5.78
C LEU A 18 1.43 15.00 -5.04
N GLN A 19 1.76 13.77 -4.61
CA GLN A 19 3.02 13.48 -3.92
C GLN A 19 4.25 13.87 -4.73
N TYR A 20 4.20 13.77 -6.05
CA TYR A 20 5.36 14.09 -6.90
C TYR A 20 5.88 15.51 -6.66
N PHE A 21 4.98 16.46 -6.53
CA PHE A 21 5.31 17.86 -6.24
C PHE A 21 5.88 18.04 -4.83
N TRP A 22 5.23 17.48 -3.83
CA TRP A 22 5.60 17.66 -2.43
C TRP A 22 6.89 16.94 -2.04
N GLY A 23 7.18 15.79 -2.65
CA GLY A 23 8.40 15.05 -2.36
C GLY A 23 9.65 15.83 -2.76
N TRP A 24 9.62 16.45 -3.94
CA TRP A 24 10.73 17.30 -4.38
C TRP A 24 10.91 18.53 -3.49
N ILE A 25 9.81 19.19 -3.12
CA ILE A 25 9.87 20.38 -2.26
C ILE A 25 10.41 20.02 -0.86
N SER A 26 9.97 18.91 -0.29
CA SER A 26 10.38 18.50 1.06
C SER A 26 11.87 18.14 1.17
N ASP A 27 12.48 17.68 0.08
CA ASP A 27 13.91 17.39 0.05
C ASP A 27 14.78 18.65 -0.15
N THR A 28 14.20 19.76 -0.67
CA THR A 28 14.97 20.94 -1.08
C THR A 28 14.84 22.17 -0.19
N LYS A 29 13.70 22.37 0.48
CA LYS A 29 13.37 23.70 1.04
C LYS A 29 13.20 23.80 2.54
N LEU A 30 12.88 22.72 3.26
CA LEU A 30 12.64 22.73 4.71
C LEU A 30 13.01 21.40 5.34
N VAL A 31 13.21 21.43 6.66
CA VAL A 31 13.32 20.21 7.47
C VAL A 31 12.07 19.36 7.29
N ARG A 32 12.23 18.08 6.95
CA ARG A 32 11.12 17.14 6.69
C ARG A 32 10.06 17.13 7.77
N THR A 33 10.47 17.28 9.03
CA THR A 33 9.56 17.32 10.18
C THR A 33 8.53 18.46 10.09
N TYR A 34 8.91 19.64 9.62
CA TYR A 34 7.98 20.77 9.48
C TYR A 34 6.92 20.54 8.41
N TRP A 35 7.25 19.84 7.33
CA TRP A 35 6.28 19.46 6.30
C TRP A 35 5.25 18.50 6.85
N ILE A 36 5.66 17.51 7.67
CA ILE A 36 4.74 16.56 8.29
C ILE A 36 3.84 17.26 9.31
N ILE A 37 4.39 18.16 10.13
CA ILE A 37 3.61 18.94 11.10
C ILE A 37 2.57 19.79 10.36
N GLY A 38 2.96 20.56 9.36
CA GLY A 38 2.05 21.39 8.58
C GLY A 38 0.96 20.57 7.90
N GLY A 39 1.32 19.46 7.25
CA GLY A 39 0.37 18.52 6.65
C GLY A 39 -0.59 17.94 7.70
N SER A 40 -0.10 17.54 8.87
CA SER A 40 -0.94 16.98 9.94
C SER A 40 -1.93 17.99 10.50
N LEU A 41 -1.51 19.25 10.68
CA LEU A 41 -2.43 20.33 11.13
C LEU A 41 -3.53 20.57 10.09
N PHE A 42 -3.15 20.65 8.81
CA PHE A 42 -4.09 20.84 7.72
C PHE A 42 -5.06 19.66 7.57
N GLY A 43 -4.55 18.42 7.71
CA GLY A 43 -5.37 17.21 7.70
C GLY A 43 -6.31 17.11 8.91
N ALA A 44 -5.85 17.51 10.10
CA ALA A 44 -6.67 17.52 11.31
C ALA A 44 -7.85 18.50 11.18
N ILE A 45 -7.63 19.69 10.64
CA ILE A 45 -8.71 20.65 10.37
C ILE A 45 -9.73 20.07 9.39
N SER A 46 -9.27 19.46 8.30
CA SER A 46 -10.15 18.83 7.31
C SER A 46 -11.00 17.71 7.92
N LEU A 47 -10.40 16.84 8.74
CA LEU A 47 -11.12 15.76 9.43
C LEU A 47 -12.13 16.30 10.44
N TYR A 48 -11.80 17.36 11.18
CA TYR A 48 -12.71 18.00 12.10
C TYR A 48 -13.91 18.60 11.36
N LEU A 49 -13.68 19.32 10.26
CA LEU A 49 -14.76 19.86 9.43
C LEU A 49 -15.65 18.76 8.84
N LEU A 50 -15.06 17.61 8.42
CA LEU A 50 -15.82 16.45 7.99
C LEU A 50 -16.79 15.92 9.06
N SER A 51 -16.48 16.11 10.35
CA SER A 51 -17.38 15.71 11.44
C SER A 51 -18.61 16.63 11.59
N THR A 52 -18.61 17.81 10.98
CA THR A 52 -19.65 18.83 11.17
C THR A 52 -20.57 18.99 9.95
N VAL A 53 -20.17 18.50 8.79
CA VAL A 53 -20.86 18.71 7.50
C VAL A 53 -21.81 17.57 7.19
N ASN A 54 -22.94 17.89 6.53
CA ASN A 54 -23.95 16.94 6.06
C ASN A 54 -24.11 16.90 4.55
N ASP A 55 -23.73 17.98 3.84
CA ASP A 55 -23.87 18.04 2.39
C ASP A 55 -22.79 17.15 1.72
N PRO A 56 -23.18 16.21 0.84
CA PRO A 56 -22.25 15.35 0.11
C PRO A 56 -21.21 16.11 -0.71
N ASN A 57 -21.55 17.28 -1.27
CA ASN A 57 -20.60 18.07 -2.05
C ASN A 57 -19.53 18.72 -1.15
N GLU A 58 -19.94 19.23 0.01
CA GLU A 58 -19.00 19.76 1.01
C GLU A 58 -18.11 18.66 1.57
N MET A 59 -18.67 17.46 1.83
CA MET A 59 -17.88 16.28 2.21
C MET A 59 -16.82 15.94 1.15
N LEU A 60 -17.23 15.91 -0.13
CA LEU A 60 -16.29 15.63 -1.22
C LEU A 60 -15.17 16.68 -1.28
N PHE A 61 -15.48 17.95 -1.13
CA PHE A 61 -14.49 19.02 -1.09
C PHE A 61 -13.51 18.86 0.08
N LEU A 62 -13.98 18.53 1.27
CA LEU A 62 -13.14 18.30 2.45
C LEU A 62 -12.27 17.03 2.29
N VAL A 63 -12.77 15.99 1.64
CA VAL A 63 -12.00 14.79 1.28
C VAL A 63 -10.85 15.14 0.32
N ILE A 64 -11.08 16.03 -0.66
CA ILE A 64 -10.04 16.53 -1.55
C ILE A 64 -8.95 17.27 -0.74
N ILE A 65 -9.35 18.15 0.18
CA ILE A 65 -8.44 18.90 1.05
C ILE A 65 -7.62 17.91 1.93
N TYR A 66 -8.27 16.93 2.53
CA TYR A 66 -7.60 15.89 3.32
C TYR A 66 -6.60 15.07 2.46
N SER A 67 -6.96 14.76 1.23
CA SER A 67 -6.07 14.07 0.28
C SER A 67 -4.82 14.87 -0.06
N ILE A 68 -4.92 16.19 -0.14
CA ILE A 68 -3.75 17.08 -0.27
C ILE A 68 -2.85 16.97 0.96
N SER A 69 -3.42 16.96 2.16
CA SER A 69 -2.66 16.74 3.40
C SER A 69 -1.87 15.44 3.38
N LEU A 70 -2.51 14.33 3.00
CA LEU A 70 -1.88 13.02 2.88
C LEU A 70 -0.76 13.01 1.83
N SER A 71 -0.92 13.76 0.73
CA SER A 71 0.11 13.88 -0.31
C SER A 71 1.40 14.54 0.19
N ILE A 72 1.31 15.41 1.19
CA ILE A 72 2.45 16.05 1.86
C ILE A 72 3.09 15.08 2.86
N ILE A 73 2.25 14.44 3.70
CA ILE A 73 2.70 13.63 4.83
C ILE A 73 3.39 12.35 4.34
N ASN A 74 2.75 11.59 3.43
CA ASN A 74 3.16 10.23 3.10
C ASN A 74 4.62 10.10 2.60
N PRO A 75 5.07 10.85 1.57
CA PRO A 75 6.45 10.71 1.08
C PRO A 75 7.47 11.24 2.07
N THR A 76 7.12 12.33 2.77
CA THR A 76 7.99 12.96 3.75
C THR A 76 8.16 12.07 4.99
N TRP A 77 7.09 11.43 5.46
CA TRP A 77 7.12 10.46 6.54
C TRP A 77 7.96 9.22 6.19
N ALA A 78 7.76 8.66 4.99
CA ALA A 78 8.55 7.52 4.54
C ALA A 78 10.05 7.86 4.45
N ALA A 79 10.39 9.06 3.99
CA ALA A 79 11.77 9.55 3.95
C ALA A 79 12.33 9.73 5.37
N LEU A 80 11.58 10.35 6.28
CA LEU A 80 11.96 10.56 7.68
C LEU A 80 12.19 9.24 8.42
N GLN A 81 11.33 8.24 8.20
CA GLN A 81 11.56 6.89 8.70
C GLN A 81 12.91 6.35 8.24
N GLY A 82 13.25 6.54 6.96
CA GLY A 82 14.52 6.11 6.40
C GLY A 82 15.74 6.77 7.04
N ASP A 83 15.61 8.04 7.48
CA ASP A 83 16.70 8.77 8.14
C ASP A 83 17.02 8.24 9.54
N TRP A 84 16.03 7.66 10.22
CA TRP A 84 16.19 7.12 11.57
C TRP A 84 16.54 5.62 11.60
N MET A 85 16.26 4.90 10.51
CA MET A 85 16.41 3.46 10.49
C MET A 85 17.86 3.04 10.23
N ASN A 86 18.33 2.07 11.00
CA ASN A 86 19.55 1.36 10.68
C ASN A 86 19.31 0.48 9.43
N PRO A 87 20.13 0.62 8.37
CA PRO A 87 19.97 -0.18 7.15
C PRO A 87 19.89 -1.69 7.36
N SER A 88 20.65 -2.23 8.35
CA SER A 88 20.65 -3.67 8.67
C SER A 88 19.41 -4.18 9.41
N LYS A 89 18.56 -3.29 9.95
CA LYS A 89 17.35 -3.63 10.71
C LYS A 89 16.10 -2.94 10.15
N ARG A 90 16.11 -2.59 8.87
CA ARG A 90 15.04 -1.86 8.22
C ARG A 90 13.72 -2.62 8.22
N GLY A 91 13.76 -3.90 7.88
CA GLY A 91 12.60 -4.76 7.87
C GLY A 91 11.94 -4.87 9.23
N SER A 92 12.70 -5.19 10.28
CA SER A 92 12.17 -5.27 11.65
C SER A 92 11.66 -3.92 12.17
N THR A 93 12.26 -2.81 11.77
CA THR A 93 11.81 -1.48 12.20
C THR A 93 10.52 -1.08 11.49
N LEU A 94 10.44 -1.26 10.19
CA LEU A 94 9.21 -1.03 9.40
C LEU A 94 8.05 -1.88 9.93
N SER A 95 8.31 -3.17 10.22
CA SER A 95 7.28 -4.05 10.76
C SER A 95 6.71 -3.54 12.09
N LYS A 96 7.53 -2.99 12.98
CA LYS A 96 7.05 -2.39 14.24
C LYS A 96 6.14 -1.19 14.00
N PHE A 97 6.49 -0.30 13.07
CA PHE A 97 5.63 0.82 12.70
C PHE A 97 4.29 0.35 12.16
N HIS A 98 4.30 -0.64 11.28
CA HIS A 98 3.07 -1.20 10.71
C HIS A 98 2.21 -1.92 11.76
N VAL A 99 2.81 -2.69 12.69
CA VAL A 99 2.07 -3.35 13.78
C VAL A 99 1.41 -2.32 14.69
N ILE A 100 2.15 -1.29 15.13
CA ILE A 100 1.59 -0.24 16.00
C ILE A 100 0.47 0.52 15.29
N GLY A 101 0.70 0.92 14.03
CA GLY A 101 -0.33 1.59 13.22
C GLY A 101 -1.56 0.71 12.99
N GLY A 102 -1.35 -0.58 12.69
CA GLY A 102 -2.42 -1.56 12.51
C GLY A 102 -3.25 -1.81 13.78
N LEU A 103 -2.61 -1.89 14.95
CA LEU A 103 -3.32 -2.01 16.23
C LEU A 103 -4.21 -0.80 16.50
N LEU A 104 -3.70 0.41 16.27
CA LEU A 104 -4.50 1.64 16.41
C LEU A 104 -5.64 1.69 15.40
N GLY A 105 -5.39 1.24 14.16
CA GLY A 105 -6.41 1.10 13.12
C GLY A 105 -7.51 0.10 13.50
N LEU A 106 -7.15 -1.06 14.09
CA LEU A 106 -8.12 -2.04 14.59
C LEU A 106 -8.98 -1.45 15.71
N VAL A 107 -8.38 -0.76 16.66
CA VAL A 107 -9.14 -0.08 17.74
C VAL A 107 -10.13 0.91 17.13
N GLY A 108 -9.69 1.74 16.18
CA GLY A 108 -10.57 2.66 15.47
C GLY A 108 -11.72 1.95 14.75
N SER A 109 -11.43 0.84 14.04
CA SER A 109 -12.44 0.05 13.35
C SER A 109 -13.46 -0.58 14.31
N LEU A 110 -13.01 -1.09 15.46
CA LEU A 110 -13.92 -1.65 16.49
C LEU A 110 -14.82 -0.57 17.09
N ILE A 111 -14.29 0.62 17.36
CA ILE A 111 -15.10 1.77 17.81
C ILE A 111 -16.14 2.13 16.75
N ALA A 112 -15.76 2.15 15.46
CA ALA A 112 -16.68 2.41 14.36
C ALA A 112 -17.83 1.41 14.32
N VAL A 113 -17.51 0.11 14.37
CA VAL A 113 -18.51 -0.97 14.36
C VAL A 113 -19.46 -0.84 15.57
N TYR A 114 -18.90 -0.60 16.77
CA TYR A 114 -19.71 -0.41 17.98
C TYR A 114 -20.65 0.80 17.87
N SER A 115 -20.15 1.94 17.35
CA SER A 115 -20.98 3.13 17.17
C SER A 115 -22.14 2.91 16.21
N VAL A 116 -21.89 2.24 15.08
CA VAL A 116 -22.94 1.88 14.11
C VAL A 116 -23.95 0.89 14.69
N TYR A 117 -23.46 -0.12 15.43
CA TYR A 117 -24.33 -1.13 16.06
C TYR A 117 -25.26 -0.55 17.12
N THR A 118 -24.76 0.40 17.93
CA THR A 118 -25.55 1.02 19.02
C THR A 118 -26.55 2.05 18.53
N ASP A 119 -26.28 2.73 17.42
CA ASP A 119 -27.16 3.78 16.89
C ASP A 119 -28.35 3.19 16.10
N GLY A 120 -28.19 2.02 15.47
CA GLY A 120 -29.23 1.31 14.73
C GLY A 120 -29.83 2.10 13.54
N SER A 121 -29.33 3.30 13.25
CA SER A 121 -29.79 4.15 12.16
C SER A 121 -28.90 4.01 10.93
N ASN A 122 -29.49 4.19 9.74
CA ASN A 122 -28.74 4.32 8.49
C ASN A 122 -28.20 5.73 8.27
N SER A 123 -28.05 6.53 9.32
CA SER A 123 -27.58 7.91 9.25
C SER A 123 -26.04 8.01 9.28
N ALA A 124 -25.49 9.17 8.94
CA ALA A 124 -24.09 9.48 9.05
C ALA A 124 -23.65 9.88 10.48
N GLU A 125 -24.60 10.08 11.39
CA GLU A 125 -24.38 10.58 12.75
C GLU A 125 -23.39 9.71 13.57
N PRO A 126 -23.45 8.35 13.53
CA PRO A 126 -22.52 7.50 14.27
C PRO A 126 -21.06 7.66 13.87
N PHE A 127 -20.78 8.19 12.67
CA PHE A 127 -19.41 8.36 12.17
C PHE A 127 -18.77 9.68 12.58
N ARG A 128 -19.54 10.68 13.01
CA ARG A 128 -19.03 12.02 13.41
C ARG A 128 -18.01 11.99 14.54
N PRO A 129 -18.24 11.25 15.66
CA PRO A 129 -17.26 11.12 16.71
C PRO A 129 -15.93 10.52 16.23
N LEU A 130 -15.99 9.64 15.22
CA LEU A 130 -14.78 9.00 14.66
C LEU A 130 -13.93 10.00 13.87
N PHE A 131 -14.54 10.86 13.06
CA PHE A 131 -13.83 11.93 12.37
C PHE A 131 -13.22 12.93 13.37
N THR A 132 -13.93 13.27 14.43
CA THR A 132 -13.40 14.12 15.51
C THR A 132 -12.22 13.45 16.22
N PHE A 133 -12.34 12.17 16.56
CA PHE A 133 -11.23 11.41 17.16
C PHE A 133 -10.03 11.34 16.23
N ALA A 134 -10.24 11.05 14.94
CA ALA A 134 -9.17 11.02 13.94
C ALA A 134 -8.49 12.39 13.77
N ALA A 135 -9.26 13.49 13.81
CA ALA A 135 -8.74 14.84 13.79
C ALA A 135 -7.82 15.13 14.98
N VAL A 136 -8.27 14.79 16.19
CA VAL A 136 -7.49 14.97 17.43
C VAL A 136 -6.22 14.10 17.40
N ALA A 137 -6.33 12.84 16.99
CA ALA A 137 -5.19 11.93 16.88
C ALA A 137 -4.15 12.44 15.86
N THR A 138 -4.60 12.93 14.69
CA THR A 138 -3.73 13.51 13.66
C THR A 138 -3.06 14.79 14.14
N PHE A 139 -3.78 15.64 14.84
CA PHE A 139 -3.24 16.87 15.44
C PHE A 139 -2.15 16.57 16.49
N ILE A 140 -2.45 15.66 17.43
CA ILE A 140 -1.49 15.23 18.47
C ILE A 140 -0.28 14.58 17.83
N GLY A 141 -0.46 13.72 16.83
CA GLY A 141 0.62 13.09 16.08
C GLY A 141 1.56 14.12 15.43
N GLY A 142 1.01 15.17 14.84
CA GLY A 142 1.78 16.29 14.31
C GLY A 142 2.57 17.04 15.41
N LEU A 143 1.94 17.31 16.56
CA LEU A 143 2.60 18.00 17.67
C LEU A 143 3.73 17.18 18.32
N ILE A 144 3.58 15.87 18.44
CA ILE A 144 4.64 15.00 18.98
C ILE A 144 5.91 15.12 18.16
N LEU A 145 5.81 15.31 16.84
CA LEU A 145 6.98 15.46 15.96
C LEU A 145 7.81 16.72 16.23
N ILE A 146 7.25 17.74 16.89
CA ILE A 146 8.02 18.92 17.32
C ILE A 146 9.14 18.54 18.28
N ARG A 147 8.93 17.51 19.11
CA ARG A 147 9.90 17.02 20.10
C ARG A 147 10.87 15.98 19.55
N VAL A 148 10.66 15.53 18.34
CA VAL A 148 11.52 14.51 17.73
C VAL A 148 12.76 15.19 17.17
N PRO A 149 13.98 14.80 17.61
CA PRO A 149 15.20 15.43 17.15
C PRO A 149 15.40 15.21 15.64
N TYR A 150 15.61 16.30 14.93
CA TYR A 150 15.95 16.24 13.51
C TYR A 150 17.34 15.63 13.32
N ARG A 151 17.43 14.60 12.50
CA ARG A 151 18.68 14.02 12.05
C ARG A 151 18.97 14.53 10.65
N ASP A 152 20.01 15.35 10.53
CA ASP A 152 20.44 15.88 9.25
C ASP A 152 20.94 14.75 8.33
N PRO A 153 20.30 14.51 7.17
CA PRO A 153 20.75 13.48 6.25
C PRO A 153 22.16 13.75 5.69
N GLU A 154 22.65 15.00 5.74
CA GLU A 154 24.03 15.34 5.31
C GLU A 154 25.12 14.75 6.21
N LYS A 155 24.82 14.56 7.51
CA LYS A 155 25.75 13.96 8.47
C LYS A 155 25.82 12.43 8.36
N THR A 156 24.87 11.81 7.67
CA THR A 156 24.96 10.40 7.32
C THR A 156 25.91 10.33 6.13
N LYS A 157 27.14 9.79 6.34
CA LYS A 157 28.09 9.59 5.25
C LYS A 157 27.41 8.83 4.12
N ASP A 158 27.01 9.54 3.07
CA ASP A 158 26.70 8.89 1.81
C ASP A 158 27.99 8.18 1.39
N LEU A 159 27.91 6.88 1.18
CA LEU A 159 28.94 6.18 0.46
C LEU A 159 29.20 7.00 -0.81
N VAL A 160 30.41 7.52 -0.97
CA VAL A 160 30.81 8.23 -2.20
C VAL A 160 30.74 7.20 -3.32
N LEU A 161 29.55 7.09 -3.92
CA LEU A 161 29.33 6.21 -5.05
C LEU A 161 30.00 6.83 -6.27
N SER A 162 30.69 6.01 -7.06
CA SER A 162 31.14 6.42 -8.38
C SER A 162 29.95 6.82 -9.26
N GLU A 163 30.15 7.67 -10.25
CA GLU A 163 29.09 8.05 -11.21
C GLU A 163 28.45 6.84 -11.89
N THR A 164 29.22 5.80 -12.17
CA THR A 164 28.73 4.54 -12.73
C THR A 164 27.77 3.83 -11.75
N ALA A 165 28.10 3.81 -10.46
CA ALA A 165 27.25 3.21 -9.44
C ALA A 165 25.96 4.02 -9.26
N LYS A 166 26.03 5.36 -9.26
CA LYS A 166 24.83 6.22 -9.20
C LYS A 166 23.87 5.94 -10.37
N LYS A 167 24.40 5.79 -11.58
CA LYS A 167 23.61 5.47 -12.77
C LYS A 167 22.99 4.08 -12.67
N GLU A 168 23.71 3.09 -12.15
CA GLU A 168 23.20 1.74 -11.94
C GLU A 168 22.05 1.71 -10.93
N TYR A 169 22.18 2.42 -9.79
CA TYR A 169 21.10 2.56 -8.80
C TYR A 169 19.86 3.22 -9.41
N SER A 170 20.01 4.30 -10.16
CA SER A 170 18.91 4.99 -10.84
C SER A 170 18.20 4.09 -11.85
N ASN A 171 18.94 3.34 -12.68
CA ASN A 171 18.37 2.41 -13.64
C ASN A 171 17.62 1.25 -12.96
N THR A 172 18.17 0.72 -11.88
CA THR A 172 17.53 -0.33 -11.08
C THR A 172 16.24 0.17 -10.43
N PHE A 173 16.25 1.38 -9.89
CA PHE A 173 15.05 2.01 -9.32
C PHE A 173 13.95 2.20 -10.37
N GLN A 174 14.27 2.74 -11.54
CA GLN A 174 13.30 2.92 -12.62
C GLN A 174 12.74 1.58 -13.12
N SER A 175 13.57 0.53 -13.21
CA SER A 175 13.14 -0.81 -13.59
C SER A 175 12.22 -1.41 -12.53
N TYR A 176 12.52 -1.20 -11.25
CA TYR A 176 11.66 -1.58 -10.14
C TYR A 176 10.30 -0.88 -10.20
N VAL A 177 10.29 0.45 -10.39
CA VAL A 177 9.03 1.23 -10.46
C VAL A 177 8.18 0.79 -11.65
N ARG A 178 8.78 0.54 -12.82
CA ARG A 178 8.04 0.04 -14.00
C ARG A 178 7.43 -1.33 -13.76
N ALA A 179 8.20 -2.25 -13.18
CA ALA A 179 7.71 -3.58 -12.83
C ALA A 179 6.54 -3.49 -11.82
N GLN A 180 6.69 -2.63 -10.81
CA GLN A 180 5.68 -2.42 -9.78
C GLN A 180 4.41 -1.78 -10.34
N ALA A 181 4.53 -0.78 -11.22
CA ALA A 181 3.41 -0.13 -11.87
C ALA A 181 2.62 -1.12 -12.75
N PHE A 182 3.30 -1.93 -13.55
CA PHE A 182 2.65 -2.97 -14.35
C PHE A 182 1.95 -4.03 -13.47
N TYR A 183 2.60 -4.43 -12.38
CA TYR A 183 1.99 -5.37 -11.44
C TYR A 183 0.77 -4.77 -10.75
N ALA A 184 0.84 -3.51 -10.31
CA ALA A 184 -0.24 -2.79 -9.65
C ALA A 184 -1.47 -2.62 -10.56
N LEU A 185 -1.28 -2.34 -11.84
CA LEU A 185 -2.36 -2.28 -12.82
C LEU A 185 -3.14 -3.61 -12.87
N ASN A 186 -2.44 -4.73 -12.98
CA ASN A 186 -3.08 -6.04 -13.03
C ASN A 186 -3.68 -6.47 -11.69
N MET A 187 -3.10 -6.03 -10.58
CA MET A 187 -3.60 -6.30 -9.24
C MET A 187 -4.91 -5.56 -8.96
N SER A 188 -5.01 -4.32 -9.40
CA SER A 188 -6.17 -3.47 -9.13
C SER A 188 -7.39 -3.75 -10.01
N LEU A 189 -7.24 -4.50 -11.11
CA LEU A 189 -8.37 -4.93 -11.95
C LEU A 189 -9.51 -5.59 -11.13
N ILE A 190 -9.15 -6.37 -10.11
CA ILE A 190 -10.13 -7.13 -9.32
C ILE A 190 -10.52 -6.45 -8.00
N TRP A 191 -9.95 -5.30 -7.65
CA TRP A 191 -10.26 -4.66 -6.37
C TRP A 191 -11.74 -4.31 -6.18
N PRO A 192 -12.44 -3.72 -7.18
CA PRO A 192 -13.87 -3.47 -7.04
C PRO A 192 -14.68 -4.76 -6.92
N LEU A 193 -14.20 -5.85 -7.52
CA LEU A 193 -14.93 -7.10 -7.64
C LEU A 193 -14.89 -7.97 -6.37
N PHE A 194 -13.96 -7.71 -5.45
CA PHE A 194 -13.92 -8.46 -4.18
C PHE A 194 -15.18 -8.27 -3.35
N ALA A 195 -15.69 -7.06 -3.27
CA ALA A 195 -16.94 -6.78 -2.58
C ALA A 195 -18.13 -7.45 -3.28
N MET A 196 -18.15 -7.41 -4.63
CA MET A 196 -19.20 -8.02 -5.43
C MET A 196 -19.28 -9.55 -5.25
N ILE A 197 -18.11 -10.24 -5.19
CA ILE A 197 -18.13 -11.68 -4.91
C ILE A 197 -18.79 -11.97 -3.57
N LEU A 198 -18.43 -11.25 -2.53
CA LEU A 198 -18.96 -11.50 -1.19
C LEU A 198 -20.47 -11.17 -1.10
N ILE A 199 -20.90 -10.07 -1.71
CA ILE A 199 -22.28 -9.59 -1.60
C ILE A 199 -23.21 -10.26 -2.61
N GLU A 200 -22.82 -10.32 -3.89
CA GLU A 200 -23.72 -10.72 -4.99
C GLU A 200 -23.59 -12.21 -5.37
N VAL A 201 -22.40 -12.84 -5.12
CA VAL A 201 -22.19 -14.23 -5.50
C VAL A 201 -22.32 -15.16 -4.30
N LEU A 202 -21.74 -14.77 -3.15
CA LEU A 202 -21.78 -15.59 -1.93
C LEU A 202 -22.90 -15.17 -0.98
N GLU A 203 -23.60 -14.06 -1.25
CA GLU A 203 -24.74 -13.54 -0.48
C GLU A 203 -24.45 -13.48 1.03
N VAL A 204 -23.19 -13.09 1.41
CA VAL A 204 -22.80 -13.10 2.81
C VAL A 204 -23.38 -11.90 3.56
N ASP A 205 -23.76 -12.13 4.81
CA ASP A 205 -24.24 -11.08 5.71
C ASP A 205 -23.16 -10.04 6.01
N ASN A 206 -23.60 -8.81 6.34
CA ASN A 206 -22.71 -7.70 6.72
C ASN A 206 -21.75 -8.05 7.86
N ILE A 207 -22.18 -8.89 8.81
CA ILE A 207 -21.34 -9.38 9.90
C ILE A 207 -20.17 -10.22 9.36
N VAL A 208 -20.43 -11.08 8.39
CA VAL A 208 -19.40 -11.91 7.74
C VAL A 208 -18.43 -11.04 6.93
N LEU A 209 -18.90 -9.99 6.25
CA LEU A 209 -18.04 -9.02 5.56
C LEU A 209 -17.06 -8.33 6.51
N VAL A 210 -17.57 -7.88 7.66
CA VAL A 210 -16.73 -7.24 8.69
C VAL A 210 -15.75 -8.25 9.27
N ALA A 211 -16.20 -9.46 9.61
CA ALA A 211 -15.33 -10.52 10.12
C ALA A 211 -14.24 -10.91 9.12
N PHE A 212 -14.57 -11.01 7.83
CA PHE A 212 -13.62 -11.28 6.76
C PHE A 212 -12.52 -10.21 6.68
N SER A 213 -12.89 -8.93 6.76
CA SER A 213 -11.93 -7.82 6.77
C SER A 213 -11.04 -7.83 8.01
N LEU A 214 -11.61 -8.11 9.19
CA LEU A 214 -10.86 -8.20 10.46
C LEU A 214 -9.87 -9.38 10.45
N VAL A 215 -10.27 -10.53 9.95
CA VAL A 215 -9.37 -11.69 9.80
C VAL A 215 -8.16 -11.34 8.93
N GLY A 216 -8.39 -10.65 7.81
CA GLY A 216 -7.31 -10.17 6.94
C GLY A 216 -6.35 -9.23 7.66
N ALA A 217 -6.87 -8.21 8.35
CA ALA A 217 -6.07 -7.24 9.08
C ALA A 217 -5.27 -7.87 10.24
N VAL A 218 -5.88 -8.76 11.01
CA VAL A 218 -5.21 -9.50 12.10
C VAL A 218 -4.12 -10.41 11.53
N SER A 219 -4.40 -11.14 10.46
CA SER A 219 -3.41 -12.00 9.80
C SER A 219 -2.23 -11.16 9.29
N GLU A 220 -2.48 -10.07 8.57
CA GLU A 220 -1.43 -9.17 8.11
C GLU A 220 -0.54 -8.72 9.27
N MET A 221 -1.11 -8.22 10.36
CA MET A 221 -0.35 -7.79 11.54
C MET A 221 0.45 -8.92 12.18
N ALA A 222 -0.10 -10.12 12.29
CA ALA A 222 0.57 -11.27 12.87
C ALA A 222 1.84 -11.66 12.08
N PHE A 223 1.81 -11.51 10.76
CA PHE A 223 2.95 -11.80 9.90
C PHE A 223 3.96 -10.66 9.77
N GLN A 224 3.62 -9.41 10.15
CA GLN A 224 4.55 -8.27 10.07
C GLN A 224 5.91 -8.55 10.73
N PRO A 225 6.02 -9.04 11.98
CA PRO A 225 7.31 -9.27 12.61
C PRO A 225 8.12 -10.39 11.93
N ILE A 226 7.43 -11.37 11.35
CA ILE A 226 8.06 -12.51 10.65
C ILE A 226 8.69 -11.99 9.35
N MET A 227 7.92 -11.27 8.55
CA MET A 227 8.36 -10.70 7.28
C MET A 227 9.44 -9.64 7.48
N GLY A 228 9.35 -8.81 8.52
CA GLY A 228 10.38 -7.84 8.87
C GLY A 228 11.73 -8.49 9.15
N ARG A 229 11.76 -9.57 9.96
CA ARG A 229 12.99 -10.33 10.23
C ARG A 229 13.51 -11.04 8.98
N LEU A 230 12.62 -11.52 8.12
CA LEU A 230 13.01 -12.17 6.87
C LEU A 230 13.68 -11.16 5.94
N VAL A 231 13.12 -9.95 5.80
CA VAL A 231 13.72 -8.85 5.03
C VAL A 231 15.11 -8.47 5.55
N ASP A 232 15.31 -8.42 6.86
CA ASP A 232 16.61 -8.12 7.44
C ASP A 232 17.67 -9.22 7.14
N ARG A 233 17.24 -10.47 6.99
CA ARG A 233 18.13 -11.61 6.73
C ARG A 233 18.51 -11.78 5.26
N VAL A 234 17.48 -11.75 4.38
CA VAL A 234 17.67 -12.10 2.96
C VAL A 234 17.58 -10.91 2.01
N GLY A 235 17.25 -9.73 2.55
CA GLY A 235 16.98 -8.53 1.76
C GLY A 235 15.54 -8.39 1.28
N PRO A 236 15.13 -7.20 0.82
CA PRO A 236 13.76 -6.93 0.44
C PRO A 236 13.32 -7.62 -0.86
N LEU A 237 14.21 -7.77 -1.85
CA LEU A 237 13.82 -8.29 -3.16
C LEU A 237 13.32 -9.75 -3.14
N PRO A 238 13.98 -10.72 -2.49
CA PRO A 238 13.47 -12.09 -2.43
C PRO A 238 12.11 -12.19 -1.75
N VAL A 239 11.90 -11.41 -0.67
CA VAL A 239 10.64 -11.39 0.07
C VAL A 239 9.54 -10.72 -0.76
N LEU A 240 9.88 -9.68 -1.54
CA LEU A 240 8.96 -9.05 -2.49
C LEU A 240 8.52 -10.05 -3.57
N ILE A 241 9.46 -10.79 -4.17
CA ILE A 241 9.15 -11.81 -5.19
C ILE A 241 8.21 -12.88 -4.62
N MET A 242 8.46 -13.35 -3.39
CA MET A 242 7.60 -14.30 -2.71
C MET A 242 6.17 -13.76 -2.59
N SER A 243 6.01 -12.50 -2.17
CA SER A 243 4.68 -11.87 -2.09
C SER A 243 4.00 -11.73 -3.46
N ARG A 244 4.76 -11.43 -4.53
CA ARG A 244 4.22 -11.34 -5.90
C ARG A 244 3.70 -12.67 -6.41
N ILE A 245 4.43 -13.75 -6.14
CA ILE A 245 3.98 -15.11 -6.49
C ILE A 245 2.68 -15.45 -5.73
N GLY A 246 2.63 -15.20 -4.43
CA GLY A 246 1.41 -15.43 -3.64
C GLY A 246 0.21 -14.65 -4.16
N PHE A 247 0.38 -13.36 -4.43
CA PHE A 247 -0.69 -12.54 -5.02
C PHE A 247 -1.09 -12.95 -6.45
N ALA A 248 -0.20 -13.56 -7.23
CA ALA A 248 -0.52 -14.03 -8.58
C ALA A 248 -1.38 -15.30 -8.56
N VAL A 249 -1.22 -16.14 -7.54
CA VAL A 249 -2.00 -17.38 -7.38
C VAL A 249 -3.42 -17.11 -6.89
N LEU A 250 -3.62 -16.09 -6.07
CA LEU A 250 -4.91 -15.79 -5.42
C LEU A 250 -6.10 -15.66 -6.38
N PRO A 251 -6.03 -14.90 -7.49
CA PRO A 251 -7.17 -14.76 -8.39
C PRO A 251 -7.65 -16.11 -8.96
N PHE A 252 -6.74 -17.02 -9.24
CA PHE A 252 -7.10 -18.36 -9.72
C PHE A 252 -7.86 -19.13 -8.66
N ILE A 253 -7.39 -19.10 -7.39
CA ILE A 253 -8.08 -19.84 -6.34
C ILE A 253 -9.48 -19.25 -6.11
N TYR A 254 -9.63 -17.94 -6.08
CA TYR A 254 -10.94 -17.30 -5.96
C TYR A 254 -11.87 -17.58 -7.14
N ALA A 255 -11.33 -17.68 -8.36
CA ALA A 255 -12.10 -18.02 -9.54
C ALA A 255 -12.62 -19.48 -9.51
N PHE A 256 -11.79 -20.42 -9.09
CA PHE A 256 -12.17 -21.84 -9.10
C PHE A 256 -12.86 -22.31 -7.82
N PHE A 257 -12.66 -21.63 -6.71
CA PHE A 257 -13.21 -22.00 -5.40
C PHE A 257 -13.85 -20.80 -4.69
N PRO A 258 -14.98 -20.28 -5.21
CA PRO A 258 -15.69 -19.15 -4.61
C PRO A 258 -16.51 -19.61 -3.38
N ILE A 259 -15.82 -20.04 -2.35
CA ILE A 259 -16.38 -20.58 -1.12
C ILE A 259 -15.82 -19.74 0.03
N ILE A 260 -16.71 -19.26 0.93
CA ILE A 260 -16.32 -18.30 1.98
C ILE A 260 -15.25 -18.86 2.92
N GLU A 261 -15.32 -20.14 3.26
CA GLU A 261 -14.35 -20.82 4.12
C GLU A 261 -12.95 -20.83 3.46
N VAL A 262 -12.89 -21.09 2.15
CA VAL A 262 -11.66 -21.05 1.38
C VAL A 262 -11.11 -19.62 1.34
N MET A 263 -11.98 -18.64 1.11
CA MET A 263 -11.57 -17.24 1.08
C MET A 263 -11.04 -16.76 2.43
N ILE A 264 -11.65 -17.14 3.56
CA ILE A 264 -11.15 -16.87 4.91
C ILE A 264 -9.79 -17.54 5.14
N LEU A 265 -9.66 -18.81 4.75
CA LEU A 265 -8.38 -19.52 4.85
C LEU A 265 -7.28 -18.83 4.06
N LEU A 266 -7.59 -18.33 2.85
CA LEU A 266 -6.65 -17.60 2.00
C LEU A 266 -6.25 -16.25 2.60
N GLN A 267 -7.15 -15.57 3.32
CA GLN A 267 -6.82 -14.36 4.09
C GLN A 267 -5.71 -14.65 5.11
N ILE A 268 -5.78 -15.80 5.78
CA ILE A 268 -4.83 -16.17 6.82
C ILE A 268 -3.52 -16.68 6.23
N VAL A 269 -3.58 -17.57 5.24
CA VAL A 269 -2.40 -18.33 4.78
C VAL A 269 -1.62 -17.63 3.68
N ILE A 270 -2.29 -16.86 2.82
CA ILE A 270 -1.66 -16.23 1.66
C ILE A 270 -1.72 -14.71 1.74
N LEU A 271 -2.91 -14.13 1.90
CA LEU A 271 -3.08 -12.67 1.83
C LEU A 271 -2.34 -11.97 2.97
N GLY A 272 -2.53 -12.37 4.21
CA GLY A 272 -1.87 -11.76 5.37
C GLY A 272 -0.34 -11.76 5.24
N PRO A 273 0.32 -12.92 5.01
CA PRO A 273 1.76 -12.98 4.76
C PRO A 273 2.20 -12.12 3.55
N CYS A 274 1.47 -12.18 2.45
CA CYS A 274 1.84 -11.45 1.23
C CYS A 274 1.67 -9.94 1.36
N PHE A 275 0.60 -9.44 1.99
CA PHE A 275 0.43 -8.01 2.28
C PHE A 275 1.48 -7.51 3.26
N SER A 276 1.72 -8.25 4.34
CA SER A 276 2.78 -7.95 5.29
C SER A 276 4.15 -7.84 4.60
N ALA A 277 4.50 -8.83 3.78
CA ALA A 277 5.73 -8.82 2.98
C ALA A 277 5.78 -7.62 2.02
N PHE A 278 4.68 -7.34 1.32
CA PHE A 278 4.58 -6.24 0.36
C PHE A 278 4.79 -4.87 1.01
N LEU A 279 4.12 -4.58 2.11
CA LEU A 279 4.23 -3.27 2.78
C LEU A 279 5.66 -2.99 3.24
N ILE A 280 6.30 -3.98 3.86
CA ILE A 280 7.68 -3.84 4.34
C ILE A 280 8.65 -3.71 3.18
N THR A 281 8.54 -4.61 2.19
CA THR A 281 9.51 -4.67 1.09
C THR A 281 9.38 -3.50 0.13
N SER A 282 8.18 -2.99 -0.13
CA SER A 282 7.98 -1.83 -1.00
C SER A 282 8.71 -0.60 -0.45
N ASN A 283 8.56 -0.33 0.85
CA ASN A 283 9.25 0.77 1.51
C ASN A 283 10.76 0.53 1.58
N ALA A 284 11.19 -0.68 1.96
CA ALA A 284 12.60 -1.02 2.06
C ALA A 284 13.32 -0.91 0.71
N MET A 285 12.69 -1.34 -0.41
CA MET A 285 13.24 -1.23 -1.76
C MET A 285 13.48 0.22 -2.17
N VAL A 286 12.52 1.11 -1.92
CA VAL A 286 12.69 2.54 -2.23
C VAL A 286 13.81 3.13 -1.37
N LEU A 287 13.83 2.83 -0.06
CA LEU A 287 14.88 3.30 0.85
C LEU A 287 16.29 2.80 0.49
N ASP A 288 16.39 1.60 -0.08
CA ASP A 288 17.69 1.02 -0.48
C ASP A 288 18.21 1.61 -1.79
N LEU A 289 17.32 2.00 -2.68
CA LEU A 289 17.65 2.51 -4.00
C LEU A 289 17.73 4.04 -4.05
N ALA A 290 17.13 4.73 -3.07
CA ALA A 290 17.11 6.19 -3.00
C ALA A 290 18.36 6.75 -2.31
N PRO A 291 19.00 7.81 -2.85
CA PRO A 291 19.97 8.62 -2.13
C PRO A 291 19.36 9.22 -0.86
N ASN A 292 20.16 9.34 0.21
CA ASN A 292 19.65 9.83 1.51
C ASN A 292 18.98 11.21 1.41
N LYS A 293 19.51 12.10 0.58
CA LYS A 293 19.02 13.46 0.39
C LYS A 293 17.73 13.54 -0.44
N GLU A 294 17.46 12.54 -1.28
CA GLU A 294 16.38 12.55 -2.27
C GLU A 294 15.27 11.50 -1.95
N ARG A 295 15.23 10.99 -0.72
CA ARG A 295 14.29 9.91 -0.34
C ARG A 295 12.84 10.26 -0.58
N ALA A 296 12.41 11.50 -0.22
CA ALA A 296 11.03 11.89 -0.41
C ALA A 296 10.65 12.02 -1.89
N ALA A 297 11.56 12.52 -2.73
CA ALA A 297 11.36 12.57 -4.18
C ALA A 297 11.25 11.16 -4.79
N TYR A 298 12.09 10.21 -4.36
CA TYR A 298 12.01 8.81 -4.82
C TYR A 298 10.72 8.11 -4.37
N PHE A 299 10.27 8.31 -3.12
CA PHE A 299 8.97 7.82 -2.66
C PHE A 299 7.82 8.43 -3.44
N SER A 300 7.86 9.72 -3.68
CA SER A 300 6.85 10.43 -4.46
C SER A 300 6.77 9.91 -5.89
N TYR A 301 7.92 9.74 -6.56
CA TYR A 301 7.96 9.17 -7.90
C TYR A 301 7.38 7.75 -7.95
N TYR A 302 7.74 6.91 -6.99
CA TYR A 302 7.22 5.55 -6.84
C TYR A 302 5.70 5.56 -6.62
N ASN A 303 5.23 6.27 -5.61
CA ASN A 303 3.83 6.29 -5.21
C ASN A 303 2.93 6.87 -6.31
N THR A 304 3.38 7.94 -6.98
CA THR A 304 2.64 8.55 -8.10
C THR A 304 2.47 7.57 -9.25
N ARG A 305 3.54 6.89 -9.66
CA ARG A 305 3.48 5.92 -10.77
C ARG A 305 2.61 4.72 -10.44
N VAL A 306 2.80 4.15 -9.26
CA VAL A 306 2.01 3.00 -8.79
C VAL A 306 0.57 3.41 -8.53
N GLY A 307 0.31 4.56 -7.92
CA GLY A 307 -1.04 5.05 -7.64
C GLY A 307 -1.86 5.30 -8.91
N ILE A 308 -1.27 5.96 -9.92
CA ILE A 308 -1.93 6.19 -11.21
C ILE A 308 -2.27 4.84 -11.89
N THR A 309 -1.32 3.90 -11.93
CA THR A 309 -1.58 2.60 -12.58
C THR A 309 -2.59 1.76 -11.81
N THR A 310 -2.61 1.84 -10.48
CA THR A 310 -3.64 1.22 -9.63
C THR A 310 -5.02 1.79 -9.94
N PHE A 311 -5.14 3.12 -10.02
CA PHE A 311 -6.40 3.78 -10.38
C PHE A 311 -6.90 3.36 -11.76
N VAL A 312 -6.03 3.41 -12.77
CA VAL A 312 -6.36 2.99 -14.14
C VAL A 312 -6.79 1.53 -14.18
N GLY A 313 -6.09 0.64 -13.47
CA GLY A 313 -6.44 -0.78 -13.41
C GLY A 313 -7.80 -1.01 -12.76
N ALA A 314 -8.11 -0.33 -11.65
CA ALA A 314 -9.42 -0.44 -11.00
C ALA A 314 -10.56 0.05 -11.89
N LEU A 315 -10.36 1.16 -12.62
CA LEU A 315 -11.34 1.64 -13.62
C LEU A 315 -11.54 0.61 -14.74
N ILE A 316 -10.46 0.12 -15.34
CA ILE A 316 -10.55 -0.91 -16.38
C ILE A 316 -11.31 -2.13 -15.86
N GLY A 317 -10.99 -2.60 -14.65
CA GLY A 317 -11.66 -3.74 -14.03
C GLY A 317 -13.17 -3.52 -13.84
N GLY A 318 -13.56 -2.34 -13.34
CA GLY A 318 -14.97 -1.98 -13.16
C GLY A 318 -15.75 -1.90 -14.48
N TYR A 319 -15.20 -1.21 -15.50
CA TYR A 319 -15.83 -1.13 -16.83
C TYR A 319 -15.89 -2.49 -17.54
N MET A 320 -14.81 -3.30 -17.42
CA MET A 320 -14.82 -4.66 -17.95
C MET A 320 -15.88 -5.53 -17.28
N ALA A 321 -16.08 -5.38 -15.98
CA ALA A 321 -17.10 -6.14 -15.26
C ALA A 321 -18.50 -5.86 -15.82
N GLY A 322 -18.88 -4.60 -15.95
CA GLY A 322 -20.17 -4.22 -16.54
C GLY A 322 -20.33 -4.74 -17.98
N TYR A 323 -19.33 -4.51 -18.83
CA TYR A 323 -19.39 -4.98 -20.22
C TYR A 323 -19.51 -6.51 -20.34
N LEU A 324 -18.75 -7.26 -19.54
CA LEU A 324 -18.79 -8.72 -19.57
C LEU A 324 -20.06 -9.28 -18.94
N GLU A 325 -20.63 -8.60 -17.94
CA GLU A 325 -21.92 -8.94 -17.37
C GLU A 325 -23.05 -8.82 -18.41
N ASP A 326 -23.10 -7.71 -19.14
CA ASP A 326 -24.03 -7.53 -20.26
C ASP A 326 -23.83 -8.61 -21.35
N PHE A 327 -22.57 -8.92 -21.68
CA PHE A 327 -22.24 -9.89 -22.71
C PHE A 327 -22.59 -11.34 -22.34
N TYR A 328 -22.31 -11.74 -21.09
CA TYR A 328 -22.59 -13.11 -20.62
C TYR A 328 -23.99 -13.27 -20.04
N SER A 329 -24.67 -12.18 -19.71
CA SER A 329 -25.89 -12.16 -18.88
C SER A 329 -25.74 -12.99 -17.59
N ASP A 330 -24.52 -12.96 -17.01
CA ASP A 330 -24.13 -13.77 -15.87
C ASP A 330 -22.98 -13.06 -15.12
N THR A 331 -23.27 -12.52 -13.95
CA THR A 331 -22.35 -11.77 -13.09
C THR A 331 -21.13 -12.62 -12.70
N TRP A 332 -21.35 -13.91 -12.40
CA TRP A 332 -20.25 -14.80 -12.01
C TRP A 332 -19.27 -15.03 -13.15
N LYS A 333 -19.74 -15.28 -14.35
CA LYS A 333 -18.85 -15.48 -15.54
C LYS A 333 -18.04 -14.22 -15.84
N ALA A 334 -18.63 -13.03 -15.68
CA ALA A 334 -17.92 -11.77 -15.84
C ALA A 334 -16.78 -11.65 -14.82
N ILE A 335 -17.08 -11.85 -13.54
CA ILE A 335 -16.12 -11.82 -12.43
C ILE A 335 -15.02 -12.86 -12.65
N PHE A 336 -15.38 -14.12 -12.92
CA PHE A 336 -14.45 -15.21 -13.19
C PHE A 336 -13.45 -14.83 -14.29
N THR A 337 -13.93 -14.29 -15.41
CA THR A 337 -13.08 -13.90 -16.54
C THR A 337 -12.05 -12.85 -16.12
N ILE A 338 -12.44 -11.84 -15.37
CA ILE A 338 -11.53 -10.78 -14.91
C ILE A 338 -10.51 -11.32 -13.92
N PHE A 339 -10.92 -12.25 -13.04
CA PHE A 339 -9.98 -12.89 -12.10
C PHE A 339 -8.91 -13.68 -12.85
N ILE A 340 -9.28 -14.43 -13.89
CA ILE A 340 -8.31 -15.14 -14.74
C ILE A 340 -7.37 -14.16 -15.46
N ILE A 341 -7.89 -13.10 -16.05
CA ILE A 341 -7.08 -12.06 -16.69
C ILE A 341 -6.10 -11.43 -15.69
N SER A 342 -6.58 -11.05 -14.51
CA SER A 342 -5.74 -10.48 -13.45
C SER A 342 -4.66 -11.47 -12.98
N GLY A 343 -5.02 -12.75 -12.79
CA GLY A 343 -4.08 -13.79 -12.40
C GLY A 343 -2.96 -14.00 -13.43
N ILE A 344 -3.29 -14.07 -14.72
CA ILE A 344 -2.32 -14.16 -15.81
C ILE A 344 -1.44 -12.90 -15.83
N GLY A 345 -2.06 -11.71 -15.77
CA GLY A 345 -1.34 -10.44 -15.78
C GLY A 345 -0.36 -10.30 -14.60
N ARG A 346 -0.74 -10.74 -13.40
CA ARG A 346 0.15 -10.77 -12.21
C ARG A 346 1.27 -11.79 -12.37
N SER A 347 0.98 -12.95 -12.95
CA SER A 347 2.00 -13.98 -13.21
C SER A 347 3.08 -13.45 -14.16
N ILE A 348 2.66 -12.82 -15.28
CA ILE A 348 3.57 -12.15 -16.22
C ILE A 348 4.29 -10.98 -15.52
N GLY A 349 3.57 -10.18 -14.72
CA GLY A 349 4.10 -9.05 -13.98
C GLY A 349 5.12 -9.42 -12.90
N THR A 350 5.17 -10.68 -12.48
CA THR A 350 6.20 -11.17 -11.55
C THR A 350 7.56 -11.37 -12.23
N ILE A 351 7.58 -11.65 -13.54
CA ILE A 351 8.83 -11.95 -14.29
C ILE A 351 9.85 -10.81 -14.22
N PRO A 352 9.49 -9.52 -14.41
CA PRO A 352 10.45 -8.42 -14.31
C PRO A 352 11.19 -8.34 -12.97
N PHE A 353 10.52 -8.70 -11.85
CA PHE A 353 11.17 -8.71 -10.53
C PHE A 353 12.28 -9.75 -10.42
N LEU A 354 12.17 -10.88 -11.13
CA LEU A 354 13.20 -11.92 -11.17
C LEU A 354 14.48 -11.47 -11.89
N SER A 355 14.39 -10.44 -12.73
CA SER A 355 15.54 -9.89 -13.48
C SER A 355 16.21 -8.71 -12.78
N LEU A 356 15.62 -8.18 -11.70
CA LEU A 356 16.19 -7.06 -10.95
C LEU A 356 17.47 -7.48 -10.24
N ARG A 357 18.50 -6.66 -10.36
CA ARG A 357 19.76 -6.81 -9.63
C ARG A 357 19.90 -5.67 -8.65
N ILE A 358 19.85 -5.98 -7.35
CA ILE A 358 20.13 -4.98 -6.31
C ILE A 358 21.62 -5.05 -5.98
N PRO A 359 22.34 -3.90 -5.92
CA PRO A 359 23.71 -3.88 -5.47
C PRO A 359 23.81 -4.51 -4.08
N LYS A 360 24.81 -5.39 -3.88
CA LYS A 360 24.96 -6.27 -2.71
C LYS A 360 25.08 -5.46 -1.41
N LYS A 361 24.03 -5.36 -0.64
CA LYS A 361 24.01 -4.77 0.72
C LYS A 361 23.74 -5.79 1.83
N TYR A 362 23.23 -6.98 1.49
CA TYR A 362 22.76 -7.98 2.45
C TYR A 362 23.60 -9.25 2.41
N PRO A 363 24.16 -9.70 3.54
CA PRO A 363 25.01 -10.91 3.58
C PRO A 363 24.28 -12.20 3.16
N GLY A 364 22.96 -12.26 3.36
CA GLY A 364 22.13 -13.43 3.05
C GLY A 364 21.50 -13.43 1.65
N SER A 365 21.52 -12.29 0.92
CA SER A 365 20.89 -12.17 -0.41
C SER A 365 21.56 -13.00 -1.50
N ILE A 366 22.79 -13.46 -1.26
CA ILE A 366 23.60 -14.23 -2.19
C ILE A 366 23.00 -15.62 -2.46
N TYR A 367 22.35 -16.24 -1.46
CA TYR A 367 21.98 -17.66 -1.56
C TYR A 367 20.75 -17.98 -2.38
N LEU A 368 19.75 -17.12 -2.40
CA LEU A 368 18.48 -17.45 -3.08
C LEU A 368 18.48 -17.02 -4.56
N VAL A 369 18.98 -15.83 -4.84
CA VAL A 369 19.01 -15.29 -6.22
C VAL A 369 20.11 -15.98 -7.03
N ASP A 370 21.28 -16.26 -6.44
CA ASP A 370 22.35 -16.97 -7.13
C ASP A 370 21.98 -18.44 -7.39
N ARG A 371 21.29 -19.14 -6.48
CA ARG A 371 20.75 -20.48 -6.76
C ARG A 371 19.68 -20.51 -7.82
N LEU A 372 18.79 -19.52 -7.86
CA LEU A 372 17.80 -19.41 -8.92
C LEU A 372 18.44 -19.06 -10.28
N MET A 373 19.57 -18.36 -10.27
CA MET A 373 20.35 -18.06 -11.49
C MET A 373 21.26 -19.22 -11.91
N GLU A 374 21.82 -19.99 -10.98
CA GLU A 374 22.53 -21.22 -11.29
C GLU A 374 21.61 -22.25 -11.97
N PHE A 375 20.34 -22.35 -11.56
CA PHE A 375 19.33 -23.15 -12.28
C PHE A 375 19.09 -22.68 -13.72
N ARG A 376 19.28 -21.39 -14.03
CA ARG A 376 19.20 -20.86 -15.40
C ARG A 376 20.43 -21.14 -16.23
N MET A 377 21.61 -21.20 -15.63
CA MET A 377 22.84 -21.51 -16.37
C MET A 377 22.96 -23.00 -16.71
N PHE A 378 22.38 -23.89 -15.91
CA PHE A 378 22.31 -25.34 -16.24
C PHE A 378 21.37 -25.66 -17.42
N LYS A 379 20.48 -24.76 -17.81
CA LYS A 379 19.59 -24.91 -18.96
C LYS A 379 20.18 -24.35 -20.28
N ARG A 380 21.38 -23.81 -20.25
CA ARG A 380 22.09 -23.24 -21.41
C ARG A 380 23.38 -23.97 -21.78
N ARG A 381 23.55 -25.19 -21.26
CA ARG A 381 24.57 -26.12 -21.76
C ARG A 381 23.93 -27.34 -22.42
#